data_62864835c1369329c67c588f993e7329
#
_entry.id   62864835c1369329c67c588f993e7329
#
_cell.length_a   1.000
_cell.length_b   1.000
_cell.length_c   1.000
_cell.angle_alpha   90.00
_cell.angle_beta   90.00
_cell.angle_gamma   90.00
#
_symmetry.space_group_name_H-M   'P 1'
#
loop_
_entity.id
_entity.type
_entity.pdbx_description
1 polymer ?
#
loop_
_entity_poly.entity_id
_entity_poly.type
_entity_poly.pdbx_seq_one_letter_code
_entity_poly.pdbx_strand_id
1 'polypeptide(L)'
;QGRTAADRVNMTGTTHGSIVEVEGQWYVFYHRLTHKSDYSRQSCAEKIAIREDGSIPQVEITSCGLNDGPLRAEGTYPAVICCNLTNGHMPTGSNSIYTMLFPNVTHHEDERFLAEIENGTTIGYKYFDFKRVTQVGITIRKETEHNRVVYEGPVRLDERCDEEAARCQGETSCGRHIPASLEVYVEDQSVPVGRLALEDKLEEGWTQIFVPVTITDGTHPLYLVYRGSDRIQMKELSFQ
;
A
#
# COMPACT_ATOMS: atom_id res chain seq x y z
N GLN A 1 -12.90 -6.51 2.77
CA GLN A 1 -11.84 -7.35 2.16
C GLN A 1 -12.45 -8.08 0.96
N GLY A 2 -11.78 -8.02 -0.20
CA GLY A 2 -12.25 -8.59 -1.44
C GLY A 2 -12.40 -10.12 -1.39
N ARG A 3 -13.34 -10.66 -2.15
CA ARG A 3 -13.64 -12.09 -2.20
C ARG A 3 -12.69 -12.86 -3.11
N THR A 4 -12.21 -12.24 -4.16
CA THR A 4 -11.24 -12.82 -5.09
C THR A 4 -9.87 -12.15 -4.92
N ALA A 5 -8.80 -12.73 -5.50
CA ALA A 5 -7.47 -12.13 -5.47
C ALA A 5 -7.46 -10.72 -6.10
N ALA A 6 -8.25 -10.50 -7.15
CA ALA A 6 -8.36 -9.21 -7.84
C ALA A 6 -9.06 -8.12 -7.00
N ASP A 7 -9.98 -8.51 -6.11
CA ASP A 7 -10.70 -7.56 -5.25
C ASP A 7 -9.91 -7.17 -3.99
N ARG A 8 -8.82 -7.86 -3.68
CA ARG A 8 -8.05 -7.61 -2.46
C ARG A 8 -7.15 -6.41 -2.64
N VAL A 9 -7.27 -5.47 -1.74
CA VAL A 9 -6.45 -4.25 -1.71
C VAL A 9 -5.31 -4.31 -0.69
N ASN A 10 -5.14 -5.44 -0.03
CA ASN A 10 -4.04 -5.78 0.89
C ASN A 10 -3.93 -7.30 1.02
N MET A 11 -2.76 -7.78 1.46
CA MET A 11 -2.62 -9.15 1.94
C MET A 11 -3.53 -9.38 3.15
N THR A 12 -4.31 -10.46 3.13
CA THR A 12 -5.27 -10.80 4.18
C THR A 12 -4.86 -12.09 4.91
N GLY A 13 -5.20 -12.19 6.17
CA GLY A 13 -4.97 -13.38 7.00
C GLY A 13 -4.93 -13.04 8.49
N THR A 14 -5.04 -14.05 9.36
CA THR A 14 -4.92 -13.96 10.83
C THR A 14 -5.65 -12.76 11.47
N THR A 15 -6.82 -12.39 10.94
CA THR A 15 -7.53 -11.16 11.31
C THR A 15 -8.13 -11.29 12.72
N HIS A 16 -7.77 -10.39 13.62
CA HIS A 16 -8.40 -10.16 14.91
C HIS A 16 -8.18 -8.71 15.34
N GLY A 17 -8.91 -8.27 16.36
CA GLY A 17 -8.83 -6.90 16.83
C GLY A 17 -9.61 -6.69 18.12
N SER A 18 -9.72 -5.46 18.55
CA SER A 18 -10.48 -5.03 19.72
C SER A 18 -11.18 -3.70 19.46
N ILE A 19 -12.19 -3.41 20.27
CA ILE A 19 -12.92 -2.15 20.27
C ILE A 19 -12.70 -1.51 21.64
N VAL A 20 -12.41 -0.21 21.64
CA VAL A 20 -12.20 0.56 22.87
C VAL A 20 -12.79 1.96 22.73
N GLU A 21 -13.31 2.48 23.83
CA GLU A 21 -13.72 3.89 23.96
C GLU A 21 -12.60 4.69 24.62
N VAL A 22 -12.24 5.80 24.00
CA VAL A 22 -11.27 6.76 24.55
C VAL A 22 -11.90 8.15 24.44
N GLU A 23 -12.09 8.79 25.58
CA GLU A 23 -12.64 10.16 25.68
C GLU A 23 -13.97 10.36 24.90
N GLY A 24 -14.85 9.37 24.97
CA GLY A 24 -16.16 9.39 24.27
C GLY A 24 -16.14 9.04 22.80
N GLN A 25 -14.97 8.74 22.24
CA GLN A 25 -14.82 8.24 20.87
C GLN A 25 -14.48 6.75 20.84
N TRP A 26 -15.26 5.99 20.09
CA TRP A 26 -15.01 4.56 19.88
C TRP A 26 -14.04 4.32 18.74
N TYR A 27 -13.14 3.35 18.95
CA TYR A 27 -12.15 2.91 17.95
C TYR A 27 -12.19 1.39 17.82
N VAL A 28 -11.94 0.89 16.60
CA VAL A 28 -11.54 -0.48 16.37
C VAL A 28 -10.03 -0.52 16.11
N PHE A 29 -9.33 -1.35 16.87
CA PHE A 29 -7.93 -1.70 16.63
C PHE A 29 -7.87 -3.05 15.95
N TYR A 30 -7.07 -3.13 14.91
CA TYR A 30 -6.85 -4.35 14.13
C TYR A 30 -5.41 -4.37 13.62
N HIS A 31 -5.05 -5.37 12.84
CA HIS A 31 -3.73 -5.42 12.22
C HIS A 31 -3.81 -5.83 10.76
N ARG A 32 -2.77 -5.56 10.01
CA ARG A 32 -2.48 -6.18 8.72
C ARG A 32 -1.16 -6.94 8.80
N LEU A 33 -1.04 -7.99 7.99
CA LEU A 33 0.20 -8.73 7.86
C LEU A 33 1.22 -7.90 7.10
N THR A 34 2.49 -8.04 7.51
CA THR A 34 3.64 -7.37 6.92
C THR A 34 4.77 -8.37 6.73
N HIS A 35 5.80 -7.99 6.00
CA HIS A 35 7.00 -8.80 5.82
C HIS A 35 6.72 -10.22 5.33
N LYS A 36 5.65 -10.39 4.53
CA LYS A 36 5.17 -11.68 4.02
C LYS A 36 5.12 -12.79 5.07
N SER A 37 4.72 -12.44 6.28
CA SER A 37 4.75 -13.34 7.45
C SER A 37 3.49 -13.22 8.28
N ASP A 38 3.01 -14.36 8.80
CA ASP A 38 1.95 -14.40 9.82
C ASP A 38 2.39 -13.86 11.18
N TYR A 39 3.68 -13.72 11.38
CA TYR A 39 4.28 -13.31 12.65
C TYR A 39 4.68 -11.83 12.69
N SER A 40 4.67 -11.15 11.55
CA SER A 40 4.95 -9.72 11.43
C SER A 40 3.67 -8.95 11.11
N ARG A 41 3.38 -7.93 11.92
CA ARG A 41 2.12 -7.20 11.85
C ARG A 41 2.32 -5.71 12.04
N GLN A 42 1.49 -4.94 11.37
CA GLN A 42 1.33 -3.52 11.61
C GLN A 42 -0.02 -3.28 12.28
N SER A 43 -0.01 -2.58 13.43
CA SER A 43 -1.24 -2.11 14.07
C SER A 43 -1.92 -1.06 13.21
N CYS A 44 -3.24 -1.15 13.15
CA CYS A 44 -4.14 -0.23 12.47
C CYS A 44 -5.26 0.16 13.42
N ALA A 45 -5.84 1.33 13.25
CA ALA A 45 -6.97 1.81 14.02
C ALA A 45 -7.89 2.66 13.15
N GLU A 46 -9.20 2.55 13.39
CA GLU A 46 -10.21 3.39 12.76
C GLU A 46 -11.21 3.86 13.81
N LYS A 47 -11.73 5.07 13.63
CA LYS A 47 -12.90 5.54 14.37
C LYS A 47 -14.13 4.75 13.98
N ILE A 48 -14.96 4.40 14.95
CA ILE A 48 -16.24 3.74 14.71
C ILE A 48 -17.38 4.49 15.42
N ALA A 49 -18.58 4.35 14.85
CA ALA A 49 -19.79 4.79 15.48
C ALA A 49 -20.60 3.57 15.93
N ILE A 50 -21.10 3.60 17.15
CA ILE A 50 -22.08 2.63 17.65
C ILE A 50 -23.43 3.32 17.62
N ARG A 51 -24.39 2.75 16.88
CA ARG A 51 -25.76 3.27 16.77
C ARG A 51 -26.53 3.00 18.06
N GLU A 52 -27.67 3.67 18.21
CA GLU A 52 -28.57 3.49 19.36
C GLU A 52 -29.05 2.03 19.54
N ASP A 53 -29.19 1.29 18.43
CA ASP A 53 -29.55 -0.12 18.45
C ASP A 53 -28.36 -1.07 18.75
N GLY A 54 -27.18 -0.53 19.03
CA GLY A 54 -25.95 -1.26 19.29
C GLY A 54 -25.22 -1.74 18.04
N SER A 55 -25.72 -1.50 16.83
CA SER A 55 -25.08 -1.91 15.59
C SER A 55 -23.88 -1.01 15.24
N ILE A 56 -22.87 -1.58 14.60
CA ILE A 56 -21.70 -0.87 14.08
C ILE A 56 -21.76 -0.91 12.55
N PRO A 57 -21.82 0.25 11.87
CA PRO A 57 -21.72 0.31 10.41
C PRO A 57 -20.41 -0.32 9.91
N GLN A 58 -20.39 -0.72 8.65
CA GLN A 58 -19.15 -1.15 8.02
C GLN A 58 -18.12 -0.03 8.12
N VAL A 59 -16.94 -0.36 8.64
CA VAL A 59 -15.83 0.59 8.83
C VAL A 59 -14.93 0.56 7.60
N GLU A 60 -14.60 1.73 7.07
CA GLU A 60 -13.63 1.86 6.00
C GLU A 60 -12.21 1.80 6.57
N ILE A 61 -11.30 1.15 5.85
CA ILE A 61 -9.86 1.16 6.16
C ILE A 61 -9.27 2.43 5.57
N THR A 62 -8.65 3.24 6.44
CA THR A 62 -8.06 4.53 6.06
C THR A 62 -6.56 4.61 6.40
N SER A 63 -5.93 5.71 6.03
CA SER A 63 -4.56 6.05 6.45
C SER A 63 -4.55 6.98 7.67
N CYS A 64 -5.72 7.36 8.19
CA CYS A 64 -5.85 8.37 9.23
C CYS A 64 -5.47 7.84 10.63
N GLY A 65 -5.70 6.56 10.90
CA GLY A 65 -5.40 5.96 12.20
C GLY A 65 -6.14 6.67 13.33
N LEU A 66 -5.40 7.13 14.33
CA LEU A 66 -5.93 7.85 15.50
C LEU A 66 -6.07 9.37 15.29
N ASN A 67 -5.77 9.89 14.10
CA ASN A 67 -5.95 11.31 13.83
C ASN A 67 -7.42 11.69 13.80
N ASP A 68 -7.70 12.94 14.13
CA ASP A 68 -9.06 13.48 14.14
C ASP A 68 -9.48 13.98 12.75
N GLY A 69 -9.66 13.04 11.81
CA GLY A 69 -10.04 13.31 10.43
C GLY A 69 -8.92 13.12 9.42
N PRO A 70 -9.05 13.66 8.22
CA PRO A 70 -8.07 13.55 7.15
C PRO A 70 -6.70 14.06 7.57
N LEU A 71 -5.65 13.40 7.07
CA LEU A 71 -4.28 13.88 7.22
C LEU A 71 -4.09 15.17 6.40
N ARG A 72 -3.25 16.09 6.85
CA ARG A 72 -2.92 17.26 6.05
C ARG A 72 -2.00 16.87 4.90
N ALA A 73 -2.27 17.35 3.69
CA ALA A 73 -1.36 17.16 2.56
C ALA A 73 -0.17 18.15 2.66
N GLU A 74 0.64 17.98 3.71
CA GLU A 74 1.83 18.78 4.02
C GLU A 74 2.92 17.94 4.69
N GLY A 75 4.19 18.31 4.51
CA GLY A 75 5.32 17.58 5.10
C GLY A 75 5.52 16.19 4.50
N THR A 76 6.04 15.27 5.32
CA THR A 76 6.42 13.92 4.89
C THR A 76 5.74 12.85 5.75
N TYR A 77 5.28 11.81 5.10
CA TYR A 77 4.63 10.64 5.71
C TYR A 77 5.36 9.36 5.33
N PRO A 78 5.44 8.36 6.21
CA PRO A 78 5.92 7.03 5.84
C PRO A 78 5.01 6.39 4.80
N ALA A 79 5.56 5.82 3.74
CA ALA A 79 4.78 5.13 2.70
C ALA A 79 3.89 4.01 3.27
N VAL A 80 4.32 3.41 4.38
CA VAL A 80 3.65 2.30 5.05
C VAL A 80 2.32 2.65 5.74
N ILE A 81 1.87 3.91 5.72
CA ILE A 81 0.50 4.27 6.16
C ILE A 81 -0.55 4.05 5.06
N CYS A 82 -0.14 3.58 3.87
CA CYS A 82 -1.09 3.27 2.79
C CYS A 82 -2.19 2.32 3.30
N CYS A 83 -3.44 2.57 2.94
CA CYS A 83 -4.57 1.71 3.27
C CYS A 83 -4.89 0.70 2.15
N ASN A 84 -4.47 0.98 0.92
CA ASN A 84 -4.53 0.07 -0.22
C ASN A 84 -3.12 -0.21 -0.72
N LEU A 85 -2.80 -1.48 -0.95
CA LEU A 85 -1.55 -1.91 -1.56
C LEU A 85 -1.82 -3.19 -2.35
N THR A 86 -1.87 -3.10 -3.67
CA THR A 86 -2.28 -4.22 -4.52
C THR A 86 -1.69 -4.15 -5.92
N ASN A 87 -1.37 -5.32 -6.47
CA ASN A 87 -1.08 -5.52 -7.90
C ASN A 87 -2.25 -6.20 -8.65
N GLY A 88 -3.43 -6.32 -8.00
CA GLY A 88 -4.59 -7.05 -8.52
C GLY A 88 -4.60 -8.55 -8.20
N HIS A 89 -3.56 -9.08 -7.56
CA HIS A 89 -3.37 -10.52 -7.30
C HIS A 89 -2.92 -10.79 -5.86
N MET A 90 -3.51 -10.09 -4.89
CA MET A 90 -3.08 -10.18 -3.49
C MET A 90 -3.45 -11.52 -2.86
N PRO A 91 -2.48 -12.21 -2.18
CA PRO A 91 -2.73 -13.50 -1.55
C PRO A 91 -3.59 -13.41 -0.29
N THR A 92 -4.14 -14.56 0.09
CA THR A 92 -4.70 -14.81 1.43
C THR A 92 -3.93 -15.90 2.13
N GLY A 93 -3.95 -15.84 3.46
CA GLY A 93 -3.41 -16.90 4.29
C GLY A 93 -1.90 -16.93 4.36
N SER A 94 -1.41 -17.95 5.04
CA SER A 94 -0.08 -18.01 5.57
C SER A 94 0.86 -18.97 4.84
N ASN A 95 0.37 -19.77 3.90
CA ASN A 95 1.18 -20.84 3.33
C ASN A 95 1.99 -20.30 2.15
N SER A 96 3.33 -20.39 2.28
CA SER A 96 4.29 -20.07 1.23
C SER A 96 4.18 -18.66 0.62
N ILE A 97 3.52 -17.71 1.32
CA ILE A 97 3.39 -16.32 0.84
C ILE A 97 4.73 -15.62 0.68
N TYR A 98 5.75 -16.05 1.43
CA TYR A 98 7.10 -15.50 1.32
C TYR A 98 7.77 -15.83 -0.03
N THR A 99 7.31 -16.86 -0.75
CA THR A 99 7.81 -17.21 -2.09
C THR A 99 7.05 -16.52 -3.22
N MET A 100 5.86 -15.97 -2.94
CA MET A 100 5.03 -15.29 -3.92
C MET A 100 5.50 -13.85 -4.12
N LEU A 101 5.38 -13.33 -5.34
CA LEU A 101 5.68 -11.94 -5.65
C LEU A 101 4.41 -11.10 -5.54
N PHE A 102 4.39 -10.14 -4.62
CA PHE A 102 3.32 -9.16 -4.46
C PHE A 102 3.79 -7.97 -3.62
N PRO A 103 3.25 -6.76 -3.84
CA PRO A 103 3.66 -5.58 -3.09
C PRO A 103 3.28 -5.74 -1.62
N ASN A 104 4.21 -5.46 -0.72
CA ASN A 104 3.99 -5.64 0.69
C ASN A 104 4.68 -4.57 1.54
N VAL A 105 4.13 -4.35 2.75
CA VAL A 105 4.80 -3.58 3.79
C VAL A 105 5.88 -4.44 4.39
N THR A 106 7.10 -3.93 4.43
CA THR A 106 8.24 -4.66 4.95
C THR A 106 9.17 -3.77 5.77
N HIS A 107 10.20 -4.35 6.32
CA HIS A 107 11.27 -3.65 7.00
C HIS A 107 12.62 -4.34 6.73
N HIS A 108 13.66 -3.56 6.83
CA HIS A 108 15.03 -4.05 6.88
C HIS A 108 15.75 -3.21 7.93
N GLU A 109 16.29 -3.87 8.95
CA GLU A 109 16.77 -3.19 10.14
C GLU A 109 15.68 -2.26 10.74
N ASP A 110 15.99 -0.99 10.95
CA ASP A 110 15.04 0.01 11.48
C ASP A 110 14.22 0.73 10.41
N GLU A 111 14.47 0.46 9.12
CA GLU A 111 13.76 1.09 8.03
C GLU A 111 12.50 0.31 7.66
N ARG A 112 11.35 1.01 7.55
CA ARG A 112 10.09 0.48 7.03
C ARG A 112 9.78 1.07 5.67
N PHE A 113 9.36 0.22 4.72
CA PHE A 113 9.06 0.64 3.37
C PHE A 113 8.10 -0.34 2.68
N LEU A 114 7.64 0.05 1.49
CA LEU A 114 6.91 -0.83 0.59
C LEU A 114 7.91 -1.48 -0.36
N ALA A 115 7.85 -2.80 -0.51
CA ALA A 115 8.73 -3.57 -1.39
C ALA A 115 7.93 -4.35 -2.45
N GLU A 116 8.66 -4.86 -3.45
CA GLU A 116 8.09 -5.63 -4.55
C GLU A 116 6.99 -4.88 -5.31
N ILE A 117 7.13 -3.56 -5.42
CA ILE A 117 6.24 -2.73 -6.24
C ILE A 117 6.59 -3.02 -7.70
N GLU A 118 5.67 -3.64 -8.41
CA GLU A 118 5.79 -4.05 -9.80
C GLU A 118 4.80 -3.32 -10.71
N ASN A 119 4.87 -3.58 -12.02
CA ASN A 119 3.97 -2.98 -12.99
C ASN A 119 2.49 -3.18 -12.63
N GLY A 120 1.74 -2.10 -12.58
CA GLY A 120 0.32 -2.09 -12.21
C GLY A 120 0.04 -2.01 -10.72
N THR A 121 1.05 -2.01 -9.86
CA THR A 121 0.84 -1.82 -8.42
C THR A 121 0.17 -0.49 -8.14
N THR A 122 -0.91 -0.55 -7.38
CA THR A 122 -1.65 0.61 -6.85
C THR A 122 -1.38 0.74 -5.34
N ILE A 123 -0.97 1.94 -4.92
CA ILE A 123 -0.75 2.33 -3.53
C ILE A 123 -1.74 3.44 -3.19
N GLY A 124 -2.65 3.19 -2.25
CA GLY A 124 -3.72 4.16 -1.92
C GLY A 124 -3.65 4.64 -0.48
N TYR A 125 -3.93 5.91 -0.33
CA TYR A 125 -3.99 6.63 0.94
C TYR A 125 -5.34 7.31 1.08
N LYS A 126 -6.01 7.17 2.21
CA LYS A 126 -7.33 7.75 2.50
C LYS A 126 -7.33 8.31 3.92
N TYR A 127 -7.54 9.57 4.14
CA TYR A 127 -7.71 10.69 3.23
C TYR A 127 -6.70 11.77 3.55
N PHE A 128 -6.44 12.66 2.57
CA PHE A 128 -5.66 13.88 2.78
C PHE A 128 -6.52 15.12 2.54
N ASP A 129 -6.33 16.17 3.36
CA ASP A 129 -6.86 17.51 3.15
C ASP A 129 -5.82 18.32 2.35
N PHE A 130 -6.11 18.54 1.08
CA PHE A 130 -5.24 19.24 0.13
C PHE A 130 -5.50 20.74 0.17
N LYS A 131 -4.43 21.53 0.27
CA LYS A 131 -4.46 22.99 0.18
C LYS A 131 -3.31 23.49 -0.67
N ARG A 132 -3.61 23.89 -1.90
CA ARG A 132 -2.65 24.44 -2.86
C ARG A 132 -1.42 23.52 -3.12
N VAL A 133 -1.62 22.22 -3.08
CA VAL A 133 -0.57 21.24 -3.39
C VAL A 133 -0.32 21.24 -4.89
N THR A 134 0.94 21.42 -5.26
CA THR A 134 1.40 21.46 -6.66
C THR A 134 2.33 20.31 -7.01
N GLN A 135 2.86 19.62 -6.01
CA GLN A 135 3.74 18.46 -6.21
C GLN A 135 3.49 17.40 -5.14
N VAL A 136 3.51 16.15 -5.58
CA VAL A 136 3.59 14.97 -4.72
C VAL A 136 5.00 14.42 -4.80
N GLY A 137 5.70 14.43 -3.68
CA GLY A 137 7.05 13.86 -3.55
C GLY A 137 6.97 12.42 -3.09
N ILE A 138 7.84 11.57 -3.62
CA ILE A 138 8.01 10.19 -3.17
C ILE A 138 9.49 9.89 -3.02
N THR A 139 9.84 9.12 -1.98
CA THR A 139 11.18 8.59 -1.79
C THR A 139 11.18 7.13 -2.22
N ILE A 140 11.86 6.84 -3.33
CA ILE A 140 11.90 5.52 -3.97
C ILE A 140 13.32 5.06 -4.25
N ARG A 141 13.49 3.78 -4.51
CA ARG A 141 14.69 3.20 -5.11
C ARG A 141 14.36 2.03 -6.03
N LYS A 142 15.24 1.72 -6.97
CA LYS A 142 15.18 0.48 -7.73
C LYS A 142 15.42 -0.71 -6.81
N GLU A 143 14.58 -1.73 -6.90
CA GLU A 143 14.81 -3.00 -6.21
C GLU A 143 15.77 -3.86 -7.02
N THR A 144 16.87 -4.25 -6.41
CA THR A 144 17.95 -5.06 -7.00
C THR A 144 18.28 -6.25 -6.12
N GLU A 145 19.13 -7.15 -6.60
CA GLU A 145 19.63 -8.29 -5.82
C GLU A 145 20.31 -7.85 -4.51
N HIS A 146 20.91 -6.65 -4.49
CA HIS A 146 21.67 -6.14 -3.33
C HIS A 146 20.78 -5.55 -2.23
N ASN A 147 19.60 -5.01 -2.59
CA ASN A 147 18.73 -4.30 -1.64
C ASN A 147 17.35 -4.94 -1.45
N ARG A 148 17.08 -6.07 -2.14
CA ARG A 148 15.81 -6.78 -1.94
C ARG A 148 15.79 -7.45 -0.57
N VAL A 149 14.60 -7.46 0.03
CA VAL A 149 14.39 -8.19 1.28
C VAL A 149 14.25 -9.68 0.99
N VAL A 150 14.99 -10.48 1.72
CA VAL A 150 14.85 -11.95 1.70
C VAL A 150 13.85 -12.33 2.77
N TYR A 151 12.75 -12.95 2.35
CA TYR A 151 11.71 -13.40 3.27
C TYR A 151 11.94 -14.86 3.61
N GLU A 152 11.90 -15.17 4.90
CA GLU A 152 12.03 -16.53 5.40
C GLU A 152 10.76 -16.92 6.13
N GLY A 153 10.32 -18.15 5.90
CA GLY A 153 9.14 -18.68 6.57
C GLY A 153 9.22 -20.21 6.68
N PRO A 154 8.49 -20.80 7.63
CA PRO A 154 8.41 -22.25 7.73
C PRO A 154 7.76 -22.83 6.47
N VAL A 155 8.43 -23.76 5.82
CA VAL A 155 7.83 -24.55 4.74
C VAL A 155 6.76 -25.41 5.37
N ARG A 156 5.49 -25.02 5.25
CA ARG A 156 4.38 -25.90 5.57
C ARG A 156 4.05 -26.71 4.33
N LEU A 157 4.02 -28.03 4.51
CA LEU A 157 3.78 -28.98 3.43
C LEU A 157 2.30 -29.15 3.04
N ASP A 158 1.39 -28.46 3.72
CA ASP A 158 -0.01 -28.44 3.37
C ASP A 158 -0.31 -27.31 2.37
N GLU A 159 -0.36 -27.68 1.16
CA GLU A 159 -0.33 -26.94 -0.09
C GLU A 159 -1.64 -26.18 -0.41
N ARG A 160 -2.16 -25.36 0.47
CA ARG A 160 -3.15 -24.39 0.03
C ARG A 160 -2.48 -23.05 -0.26
N CYS A 161 -1.58 -23.01 -1.27
CA CYS A 161 -1.34 -21.82 -2.05
C CYS A 161 -2.69 -21.27 -2.52
N ASP A 162 -2.86 -19.97 -2.49
CA ASP A 162 -3.94 -19.34 -3.25
C ASP A 162 -3.63 -19.57 -4.74
N GLU A 163 -4.13 -20.68 -5.30
CA GLU A 163 -3.87 -21.09 -6.68
C GLU A 163 -4.27 -20.00 -7.69
N GLU A 164 -5.27 -19.18 -7.34
CA GLU A 164 -5.73 -18.08 -8.18
C GLU A 164 -4.66 -16.99 -8.25
N ALA A 165 -4.08 -16.60 -7.11
CA ALA A 165 -2.98 -15.61 -7.09
C ALA A 165 -1.70 -16.16 -7.75
N ALA A 166 -1.39 -17.44 -7.55
CA ALA A 166 -0.23 -18.07 -8.17
C ALA A 166 -0.34 -18.18 -9.70
N ARG A 167 -1.53 -18.48 -10.23
CA ARG A 167 -1.78 -18.55 -11.68
C ARG A 167 -1.61 -17.20 -12.37
N CYS A 168 -2.01 -16.13 -11.70
CA CYS A 168 -1.90 -14.77 -12.26
C CYS A 168 -0.45 -14.27 -12.35
N GLN A 169 0.48 -14.81 -11.55
CA GLN A 169 1.89 -14.44 -11.60
C GLN A 169 2.65 -15.02 -12.82
N GLY A 170 2.08 -16.00 -13.51
CA GLY A 170 2.65 -16.61 -14.72
C GLY A 170 2.50 -15.79 -16.00
N GLU A 171 1.67 -14.76 -15.99
CA GLU A 171 1.47 -13.87 -17.14
C GLU A 171 2.38 -12.63 -17.10
N THR A 172 3.67 -12.81 -16.82
CA THR A 172 4.65 -11.75 -17.08
C THR A 172 4.63 -11.44 -18.58
N SER A 173 4.33 -10.21 -18.91
CA SER A 173 4.30 -9.66 -20.25
C SER A 173 5.51 -10.14 -21.06
N CYS A 174 5.23 -10.92 -22.09
CA CYS A 174 6.22 -11.46 -23.02
C CYS A 174 7.16 -10.35 -23.51
N GLY A 175 8.36 -10.22 -22.90
CA GLY A 175 9.54 -9.61 -23.51
C GLY A 175 9.52 -8.14 -23.92
N ARG A 176 8.42 -7.38 -23.71
CA ARG A 176 8.36 -5.97 -24.06
C ARG A 176 8.78 -5.11 -22.86
N HIS A 177 9.85 -4.36 -23.00
CA HIS A 177 10.25 -3.36 -21.98
C HIS A 177 9.13 -2.33 -21.81
N ILE A 178 8.72 -2.12 -20.55
CA ILE A 178 7.73 -1.11 -20.15
C ILE A 178 8.52 0.04 -19.52
N PRO A 179 8.44 1.25 -20.11
CA PRO A 179 9.09 2.44 -19.54
C PRO A 179 8.59 2.72 -18.12
N ALA A 180 9.54 2.97 -17.21
CA ALA A 180 9.21 3.25 -15.82
C ALA A 180 8.50 4.61 -15.68
N SER A 181 7.34 4.62 -15.02
CA SER A 181 6.60 5.86 -14.71
C SER A 181 5.75 5.70 -13.45
N LEU A 182 5.47 6.84 -12.82
CA LEU A 182 4.52 6.95 -11.73
C LEU A 182 3.36 7.84 -12.16
N GLU A 183 2.16 7.38 -11.89
CA GLU A 183 0.90 8.08 -12.12
C GLU A 183 0.26 8.41 -10.77
N VAL A 184 -0.22 9.65 -10.61
CA VAL A 184 -0.91 10.13 -9.42
C VAL A 184 -2.38 10.33 -9.74
N TYR A 185 -3.25 9.79 -8.91
CA TYR A 185 -4.71 9.92 -9.05
C TYR A 185 -5.34 10.40 -7.74
N VAL A 186 -6.48 11.03 -7.87
CA VAL A 186 -7.42 11.30 -6.79
C VAL A 186 -8.78 10.71 -7.18
N GLU A 187 -9.66 10.49 -6.21
CA GLU A 187 -10.99 9.90 -6.42
C GLU A 187 -10.98 8.52 -7.10
N ASP A 188 -11.58 8.38 -8.26
CA ASP A 188 -11.90 7.12 -8.93
C ASP A 188 -10.78 6.54 -9.80
N GLN A 189 -9.61 7.17 -9.83
CA GLN A 189 -8.47 6.74 -10.65
C GLN A 189 -8.74 6.70 -12.18
N SER A 190 -9.74 7.43 -12.67
CA SER A 190 -10.09 7.43 -14.10
C SER A 190 -9.11 8.25 -14.94
N VAL A 191 -8.63 9.38 -14.40
CA VAL A 191 -7.69 10.28 -15.05
C VAL A 191 -6.58 10.67 -14.07
N PRO A 192 -5.30 10.50 -14.42
CA PRO A 192 -4.20 10.91 -13.55
C PRO A 192 -4.16 12.44 -13.43
N VAL A 193 -4.01 12.94 -12.20
CA VAL A 193 -3.79 14.37 -11.91
C VAL A 193 -2.31 14.75 -12.03
N GLY A 194 -1.43 13.77 -12.19
CA GLY A 194 -0.01 13.95 -12.43
C GLY A 194 0.64 12.67 -12.94
N ARG A 195 1.71 12.80 -13.73
CA ARG A 195 2.51 11.68 -14.23
C ARG A 195 3.97 12.08 -14.35
N LEU A 196 4.88 11.16 -14.03
CA LEU A 196 6.32 11.35 -14.16
C LEU A 196 6.97 10.09 -14.75
N ALA A 197 7.79 10.28 -15.80
CA ALA A 197 8.71 9.26 -16.27
C ALA A 197 9.87 9.08 -15.28
N LEU A 198 10.24 7.83 -15.02
CA LEU A 198 11.22 7.46 -14.00
C LEU A 198 12.50 6.84 -14.56
N GLU A 199 12.60 6.58 -15.86
CA GLU A 199 13.68 5.79 -16.47
C GLU A 199 15.07 6.26 -16.04
N ASP A 200 15.31 7.58 -16.04
CA ASP A 200 16.60 8.17 -15.67
C ASP A 200 16.68 8.58 -14.18
N LYS A 201 15.72 8.15 -13.37
CA LYS A 201 15.59 8.58 -11.96
C LYS A 201 15.61 7.43 -10.96
N LEU A 202 15.58 6.18 -11.45
CA LEU A 202 15.61 5.00 -10.60
C LEU A 202 17.03 4.58 -10.29
N GLU A 203 17.47 4.85 -9.07
CA GLU A 203 18.77 4.47 -8.53
C GLU A 203 18.63 3.33 -7.51
N GLU A 204 19.71 2.65 -7.15
CA GLU A 204 19.75 1.64 -6.08
C GLU A 204 19.64 2.26 -4.67
N GLY A 205 20.04 3.53 -4.53
CA GLY A 205 19.88 4.34 -3.33
C GLY A 205 18.52 5.02 -3.24
N TRP A 206 18.12 5.39 -2.02
CA TRP A 206 16.90 6.18 -1.83
C TRP A 206 17.01 7.56 -2.50
N THR A 207 16.10 7.84 -3.41
CA THR A 207 16.04 9.11 -4.15
C THR A 207 14.64 9.71 -3.99
N GLN A 208 14.57 10.99 -3.63
CA GLN A 208 13.32 11.73 -3.61
C GLN A 208 13.04 12.32 -4.97
N ILE A 209 11.87 12.08 -5.50
CA ILE A 209 11.37 12.63 -6.76
C ILE A 209 10.04 13.33 -6.53
N PHE A 210 9.72 14.30 -7.38
CA PHE A 210 8.49 15.10 -7.29
C PHE A 210 7.69 14.97 -8.57
N VAL A 211 6.41 14.61 -8.44
CA VAL A 211 5.44 14.54 -9.52
C VAL A 211 4.63 15.83 -9.49
N PRO A 212 4.68 16.68 -10.52
CA PRO A 212 3.77 17.82 -10.64
C PRO A 212 2.33 17.32 -10.71
N VAL A 213 1.45 17.95 -9.96
CA VAL A 213 0.02 17.56 -9.88
C VAL A 213 -0.89 18.78 -9.98
N THR A 214 -2.13 18.53 -10.41
CA THR A 214 -3.21 19.51 -10.34
C THR A 214 -4.34 18.89 -9.52
N ILE A 215 -4.39 19.23 -8.25
CA ILE A 215 -5.38 18.72 -7.29
C ILE A 215 -6.20 19.90 -6.79
N THR A 216 -7.52 19.76 -6.81
CA THR A 216 -8.44 20.75 -6.21
C THR A 216 -8.31 20.72 -4.69
N ASP A 217 -8.37 21.87 -4.05
CA ASP A 217 -8.40 21.96 -2.59
C ASP A 217 -9.58 21.17 -2.02
N GLY A 218 -9.37 20.49 -0.90
CA GLY A 218 -10.38 19.66 -0.25
C GLY A 218 -9.84 18.30 0.19
N THR A 219 -10.75 17.48 0.72
CA THR A 219 -10.43 16.14 1.20
C THR A 219 -10.56 15.11 0.09
N HIS A 220 -9.48 14.47 -0.28
CA HIS A 220 -9.44 13.47 -1.33
C HIS A 220 -8.64 12.24 -0.94
N PRO A 221 -8.98 11.03 -1.45
CA PRO A 221 -8.07 9.91 -1.48
C PRO A 221 -6.97 10.16 -2.50
N LEU A 222 -5.77 9.64 -2.25
CA LEU A 222 -4.62 9.71 -3.14
C LEU A 222 -4.20 8.31 -3.53
N TYR A 223 -4.01 8.09 -4.83
CA TYR A 223 -3.49 6.83 -5.34
C TYR A 223 -2.26 7.06 -6.21
N LEU A 224 -1.28 6.19 -6.02
CA LEU A 224 -0.08 6.12 -6.85
C LEU A 224 -0.13 4.80 -7.63
N VAL A 225 0.06 4.86 -8.94
CA VAL A 225 0.15 3.67 -9.78
C VAL A 225 1.51 3.62 -10.44
N TYR A 226 2.25 2.55 -10.17
CA TYR A 226 3.54 2.32 -10.80
C TYR A 226 3.38 1.54 -12.11
N ARG A 227 4.13 1.98 -13.14
CA ARG A 227 4.32 1.27 -14.41
C ARG A 227 5.80 1.08 -14.65
N GLY A 228 6.23 -0.09 -15.08
CA GLY A 228 7.62 -0.35 -15.42
C GLY A 228 7.98 -1.82 -15.41
N SER A 229 9.06 -2.18 -16.09
CA SER A 229 9.60 -3.54 -16.10
C SER A 229 10.44 -3.86 -14.87
N ASP A 230 11.06 -2.84 -14.26
CA ASP A 230 11.83 -2.99 -13.02
C ASP A 230 10.89 -2.94 -11.80
N ARG A 231 11.27 -3.57 -10.71
CA ARG A 231 10.61 -3.39 -9.41
C ARG A 231 11.24 -2.23 -8.67
N ILE A 232 10.41 -1.59 -7.83
CA ILE A 232 10.85 -0.51 -6.97
C ILE A 232 10.44 -0.74 -5.52
N GLN A 233 11.07 0.01 -4.64
CA GLN A 233 10.70 0.15 -3.24
C GLN A 233 10.33 1.60 -2.97
N MET A 234 9.43 1.85 -2.00
CA MET A 234 8.98 3.20 -1.63
C MET A 234 8.98 3.37 -0.12
N LYS A 235 9.63 4.44 0.36
CA LYS A 235 9.82 4.71 1.79
C LYS A 235 8.91 5.82 2.31
N GLU A 236 8.74 6.89 1.54
CA GLU A 236 8.06 8.11 1.99
C GLU A 236 7.18 8.72 0.91
N LEU A 237 6.19 9.46 1.37
CA LEU A 237 5.29 10.33 0.62
C LEU A 237 5.40 11.73 1.19
N SER A 238 5.46 12.77 0.34
CA SER A 238 5.52 14.17 0.77
C SER A 238 4.73 15.10 -0.14
N PHE A 239 4.50 16.33 0.30
CA PHE A 239 3.68 17.31 -0.41
C PHE A 239 4.36 18.68 -0.45
N GLN A 240 4.22 19.39 -1.61
CA GLN A 240 4.67 20.76 -1.81
C GLN A 240 3.61 21.58 -2.54
#